data_b6a962a6dc8b7adb48df9b9fad951988
#
_entry.id   b6a962a6dc8b7adb48df9b9fad951988
#
_cell.length_a   1.000
_cell.length_b   1.000
_cell.length_c   1.000
_cell.angle_alpha   90.00
_cell.angle_beta   90.00
_cell.angle_gamma   90.00
#
_symmetry.space_group_name_H-M   'P 1'
#
loop_
_entity.id
_entity.type
_entity.pdbx_description
1 polymer ?
#
loop_
_entity_poly.entity_id
_entity_poly.type
_entity_poly.pdbx_seq_one_letter_code
_entity_poly.pdbx_strand_id
1 'polypeptide(L)'
;MVSIHACENYSAESMKKAVEELLADLGGWEPYIKSGEKVLLKVNLVAGRAPNLAATTHPAFVEALADSLVRYGCSVTIGDSPGGTFNAARLKKVYHITGMEEAAQHSGAELSLDTGTVEKDNPEGRLLKTLTLTRMVTEADKIISVCKLKTHGMMTYTGAVKNLFGAVPGTVKAEYHMRMPRWTDFADALLDIWAATKPVLSFMDAVVGMEGNGPTNGTPRRIGAVLASADAAGLDLAA
;
A
#
# COMPACT_ATOMS: atom_id res chain seq x y z
N MET A 1 -8.11 5.92 16.27
CA MET A 1 -8.73 4.59 16.47
C MET A 1 -8.10 3.62 15.48
N VAL A 2 -7.75 2.39 15.93
CA VAL A 2 -7.29 1.30 15.08
C VAL A 2 -8.33 0.18 15.19
N SER A 3 -8.87 -0.26 14.04
CA SER A 3 -9.74 -1.41 13.94
C SER A 3 -8.90 -2.66 13.67
N ILE A 4 -9.18 -3.76 14.37
CA ILE A 4 -8.46 -5.04 14.25
C ILE A 4 -9.47 -6.17 14.27
N HIS A 5 -9.51 -6.99 13.22
CA HIS A 5 -10.39 -8.16 13.15
C HIS A 5 -9.61 -9.43 12.82
N ALA A 6 -10.06 -10.53 13.41
CA ALA A 6 -9.54 -11.86 13.08
C ALA A 6 -9.94 -12.23 11.65
N CYS A 7 -9.00 -12.76 10.89
CA CYS A 7 -9.23 -13.25 9.53
C CYS A 7 -8.34 -14.47 9.26
N GLU A 8 -8.94 -15.62 9.12
CA GLU A 8 -8.19 -16.88 9.10
C GLU A 8 -7.58 -17.23 7.75
N ASN A 9 -8.14 -16.76 6.65
CA ASN A 9 -7.72 -17.13 5.30
C ASN A 9 -8.10 -16.07 4.28
N TYR A 10 -7.68 -16.26 3.04
CA TYR A 10 -7.92 -15.36 1.92
C TYR A 10 -9.11 -15.79 1.02
N SER A 11 -10.08 -16.55 1.54
CA SER A 11 -11.29 -16.82 0.77
C SER A 11 -12.07 -15.53 0.51
N ALA A 12 -12.78 -15.47 -0.61
CA ALA A 12 -13.58 -14.29 -0.97
C ALA A 12 -14.57 -13.90 0.14
N GLU A 13 -15.21 -14.89 0.77
CA GLU A 13 -16.14 -14.68 1.88
C GLU A 13 -15.44 -14.08 3.11
N SER A 14 -14.27 -14.64 3.51
CA SER A 14 -13.48 -14.14 4.64
C SER A 14 -12.99 -12.72 4.39
N MET A 15 -12.52 -12.42 3.19
CA MET A 15 -12.02 -11.09 2.84
C MET A 15 -13.14 -10.05 2.81
N LYS A 16 -14.28 -10.39 2.20
CA LYS A 16 -15.45 -9.51 2.19
C LYS A 16 -15.91 -9.18 3.61
N LYS A 17 -16.10 -10.20 4.45
CA LYS A 17 -16.48 -10.02 5.84
C LYS A 17 -15.49 -9.14 6.61
N ALA A 18 -14.19 -9.42 6.48
CA ALA A 18 -13.15 -8.66 7.15
C ALA A 18 -13.13 -7.18 6.74
N VAL A 19 -13.31 -6.87 5.46
CA VAL A 19 -13.41 -5.49 4.97
C VAL A 19 -14.68 -4.80 5.51
N GLU A 20 -15.81 -5.48 5.52
CA GLU A 20 -17.07 -4.95 6.07
C GLU A 20 -16.94 -4.63 7.56
N GLU A 21 -16.32 -5.51 8.37
CA GLU A 21 -16.10 -5.31 9.80
C GLU A 21 -15.14 -4.13 10.06
N LEU A 22 -14.01 -4.04 9.33
CA LEU A 22 -13.09 -2.91 9.44
C LEU A 22 -13.77 -1.58 9.11
N LEU A 23 -14.59 -1.56 8.05
CA LEU A 23 -15.32 -0.36 7.64
C LEU A 23 -16.41 0.01 8.64
N ALA A 24 -17.11 -0.96 9.23
CA ALA A 24 -18.13 -0.70 10.24
C ALA A 24 -17.54 0.05 11.45
N ASP A 25 -16.36 -0.35 11.93
CA ASP A 25 -15.65 0.32 13.01
C ASP A 25 -15.19 1.73 12.64
N LEU A 26 -14.82 1.95 11.38
CA LEU A 26 -14.36 3.24 10.86
C LEU A 26 -15.51 4.19 10.46
N GLY A 27 -16.77 3.74 10.50
CA GLY A 27 -17.94 4.52 10.10
C GLY A 27 -18.23 4.50 8.60
N GLY A 28 -17.74 3.49 7.88
CA GLY A 28 -17.91 3.34 6.43
C GLY A 28 -16.93 4.18 5.61
N TRP A 29 -17.21 4.31 4.31
CA TRP A 29 -16.41 5.14 3.41
C TRP A 29 -16.73 6.63 3.52
N GLU A 30 -17.97 6.98 3.85
CA GLU A 30 -18.52 8.34 3.78
C GLU A 30 -17.70 9.41 4.53
N PRO A 31 -17.12 9.15 5.72
CA PRO A 31 -16.28 10.14 6.40
C PRO A 31 -14.98 10.48 5.66
N TYR A 32 -14.53 9.64 4.73
CA TYR A 32 -13.21 9.71 4.10
C TYR A 32 -13.27 9.98 2.59
N ILE A 33 -14.30 9.46 1.91
CA ILE A 33 -14.37 9.37 0.46
C ILE A 33 -15.80 9.69 0.01
N LYS A 34 -15.93 10.36 -1.13
CA LYS A 34 -17.23 10.63 -1.77
C LYS A 34 -17.39 9.74 -3.01
N SER A 35 -18.62 9.33 -3.29
CA SER A 35 -18.95 8.69 -4.56
C SER A 35 -18.55 9.59 -5.74
N GLY A 36 -17.98 9.00 -6.78
CA GLY A 36 -17.44 9.69 -7.95
C GLY A 36 -15.96 10.07 -7.85
N GLU A 37 -15.33 9.99 -6.66
CA GLU A 37 -13.91 10.30 -6.51
C GLU A 37 -13.00 9.20 -7.13
N LYS A 38 -11.83 9.63 -7.61
CA LYS A 38 -10.74 8.76 -8.07
C LYS A 38 -9.92 8.29 -6.87
N VAL A 39 -10.00 7.01 -6.56
CA VAL A 39 -9.31 6.42 -5.40
C VAL A 39 -8.14 5.57 -5.84
N LEU A 40 -6.95 5.88 -5.36
CA LEU A 40 -5.77 5.03 -5.51
C LEU A 40 -5.68 4.04 -4.34
N LEU A 41 -5.81 2.76 -4.60
CA LEU A 41 -5.34 1.71 -3.70
C LEU A 41 -3.82 1.53 -3.87
N LYS A 42 -3.04 2.20 -3.01
CA LYS A 42 -1.59 2.09 -2.98
C LYS A 42 -1.19 0.80 -2.29
N VAL A 43 -1.02 -0.26 -3.06
CA VAL A 43 -0.66 -1.59 -2.57
C VAL A 43 0.84 -1.72 -2.26
N ASN A 44 1.28 -2.86 -1.71
CA ASN A 44 2.69 -3.18 -1.48
C ASN A 44 3.13 -4.30 -2.43
N LEU A 45 3.86 -3.96 -3.49
CA LEU A 45 4.34 -4.96 -4.46
C LEU A 45 5.85 -5.18 -4.42
N VAL A 46 6.60 -4.34 -3.75
CA VAL A 46 8.07 -4.34 -3.56
C VAL A 46 8.89 -4.97 -4.71
N ALA A 47 8.48 -6.15 -5.15
CA ALA A 47 8.96 -6.90 -6.31
C ALA A 47 7.87 -7.89 -6.75
N GLY A 48 7.92 -8.40 -7.98
CA GLY A 48 7.02 -9.45 -8.46
C GLY A 48 7.28 -10.76 -7.73
N ARG A 49 6.53 -11.03 -6.67
CA ARG A 49 6.56 -12.25 -5.86
C ARG A 49 5.18 -12.86 -5.79
N ALA A 50 5.09 -14.18 -5.85
CA ALA A 50 3.82 -14.89 -5.70
C ALA A 50 3.19 -14.61 -4.32
N PRO A 51 1.84 -14.53 -4.21
CA PRO A 51 1.15 -14.15 -2.98
C PRO A 51 1.48 -15.02 -1.76
N ASN A 52 1.70 -16.32 -1.97
CA ASN A 52 2.03 -17.28 -0.92
C ASN A 52 3.39 -17.02 -0.23
N LEU A 53 4.24 -16.17 -0.79
CA LEU A 53 5.51 -15.77 -0.18
C LEU A 53 5.34 -14.61 0.82
N ALA A 54 4.15 -14.06 0.99
CA ALA A 54 3.81 -12.97 1.90
C ALA A 54 4.71 -11.72 1.79
N ALA A 55 5.36 -11.52 0.64
CA ALA A 55 6.19 -10.35 0.37
C ALA A 55 5.37 -9.15 -0.10
N THR A 56 4.18 -9.38 -0.64
CA THR A 56 3.28 -8.39 -1.22
C THR A 56 1.92 -8.40 -0.52
N THR A 57 1.15 -7.33 -0.61
CA THR A 57 -0.26 -7.35 -0.22
C THR A 57 -0.97 -8.46 -0.99
N HIS A 58 -1.77 -9.28 -0.32
CA HIS A 58 -2.47 -10.40 -0.96
C HIS A 58 -3.58 -9.89 -1.90
N PRO A 59 -3.68 -10.41 -3.15
CA PRO A 59 -4.64 -9.93 -4.14
C PRO A 59 -6.10 -10.03 -3.68
N ALA A 60 -6.48 -11.09 -2.97
CA ALA A 60 -7.85 -11.24 -2.47
C ALA A 60 -8.26 -10.13 -1.47
N PHE A 61 -7.33 -9.60 -0.67
CA PHE A 61 -7.62 -8.46 0.20
C PHE A 61 -7.78 -7.17 -0.60
N VAL A 62 -6.94 -6.98 -1.62
CA VAL A 62 -7.04 -5.83 -2.52
C VAL A 62 -8.33 -5.88 -3.34
N GLU A 63 -8.71 -7.07 -3.84
CA GLU A 63 -9.97 -7.31 -4.57
C GLU A 63 -11.18 -6.94 -3.71
N ALA A 64 -11.25 -7.39 -2.47
CA ALA A 64 -12.37 -7.09 -1.58
C ALA A 64 -12.49 -5.58 -1.26
N LEU A 65 -11.36 -4.88 -1.07
CA LEU A 65 -11.35 -3.43 -0.89
C LEU A 65 -11.78 -2.69 -2.16
N ALA A 66 -11.25 -3.10 -3.31
CA ALA A 66 -11.56 -2.48 -4.59
C ALA A 66 -13.03 -2.67 -4.96
N ASP A 67 -13.58 -3.89 -4.82
CA ASP A 67 -15.00 -4.20 -5.05
C ASP A 67 -15.92 -3.36 -4.14
N SER A 68 -15.56 -3.21 -2.86
CA SER A 68 -16.31 -2.37 -1.92
C SER A 68 -16.33 -0.89 -2.35
N LEU A 69 -15.20 -0.35 -2.82
CA LEU A 69 -15.11 1.04 -3.31
C LEU A 69 -15.83 1.26 -4.64
N VAL A 70 -15.70 0.32 -5.58
CA VAL A 70 -16.43 0.37 -6.86
C VAL A 70 -17.92 0.35 -6.63
N ARG A 71 -18.42 -0.51 -5.74
CA ARG A 71 -19.85 -0.53 -5.34
C ARG A 71 -20.28 0.74 -4.62
N TYR A 72 -19.39 1.40 -3.89
CA TYR A 72 -19.65 2.71 -3.28
C TYR A 72 -19.75 3.83 -4.33
N GLY A 73 -19.29 3.59 -5.56
CA GLY A 73 -19.38 4.49 -6.69
C GLY A 73 -18.10 5.25 -7.02
N CYS A 74 -16.93 4.75 -6.58
CA CYS A 74 -15.63 5.35 -6.89
C CYS A 74 -15.02 4.79 -8.18
N SER A 75 -14.18 5.60 -8.84
CA SER A 75 -13.21 5.13 -9.83
C SER A 75 -11.96 4.62 -9.10
N VAL A 76 -11.72 3.32 -9.11
CA VAL A 76 -10.64 2.70 -8.33
C VAL A 76 -9.46 2.33 -9.21
N THR A 77 -8.26 2.79 -8.81
CA THR A 77 -7.00 2.39 -9.45
C THR A 77 -6.14 1.63 -8.43
N ILE A 78 -5.65 0.45 -8.80
CA ILE A 78 -4.66 -0.32 -8.01
C ILE A 78 -3.27 0.01 -8.55
N GLY A 79 -2.35 0.43 -7.67
CA GLY A 79 -1.02 0.81 -8.12
C GLY A 79 0.07 0.74 -7.06
N ASP A 80 1.30 0.55 -7.54
CA ASP A 80 2.55 0.67 -6.78
C ASP A 80 3.69 1.01 -7.75
N SER A 81 4.78 1.52 -7.20
CA SER A 81 6.06 1.61 -7.91
C SER A 81 7.06 0.65 -7.27
N PRO A 82 7.19 -0.60 -7.73
CA PRO A 82 8.19 -1.55 -7.25
C PRO A 82 9.61 -1.04 -7.45
N GLY A 83 10.55 -1.47 -6.59
CA GLY A 83 11.95 -1.08 -6.70
C GLY A 83 12.60 -1.49 -8.03
N GLY A 84 13.56 -0.70 -8.55
CA GLY A 84 14.27 -0.90 -9.81
C GLY A 84 13.60 -0.24 -11.00
N THR A 85 13.74 -0.79 -12.22
CA THR A 85 13.21 -0.19 -13.44
C THR A 85 11.71 0.07 -13.35
N PHE A 86 11.29 1.29 -13.64
CA PHE A 86 9.89 1.70 -13.57
C PHE A 86 9.38 1.94 -15.00
N ASN A 87 8.77 0.93 -15.61
CA ASN A 87 8.14 0.99 -16.93
C ASN A 87 6.92 0.07 -17.01
N ALA A 88 6.05 0.31 -17.99
CA ALA A 88 4.77 -0.40 -18.13
C ALA A 88 4.94 -1.91 -18.35
N ALA A 89 5.95 -2.36 -19.09
CA ALA A 89 6.18 -3.78 -19.34
C ALA A 89 6.50 -4.53 -18.03
N ARG A 90 7.34 -3.94 -17.17
CA ARG A 90 7.65 -4.51 -15.87
C ARG A 90 6.46 -4.47 -14.93
N LEU A 91 5.68 -3.38 -14.92
CA LEU A 91 4.46 -3.28 -14.10
C LEU A 91 3.47 -4.37 -14.47
N LYS A 92 3.19 -4.60 -15.76
CA LYS A 92 2.33 -5.71 -16.21
C LYS A 92 2.80 -7.06 -15.67
N LYS A 93 4.11 -7.35 -15.78
CA LYS A 93 4.69 -8.59 -15.25
C LYS A 93 4.53 -8.71 -13.74
N VAL A 94 4.73 -7.63 -12.99
CA VAL A 94 4.57 -7.60 -11.53
C VAL A 94 3.11 -7.82 -11.16
N TYR A 95 2.17 -7.13 -11.78
CA TYR A 95 0.73 -7.31 -11.52
C TYR A 95 0.26 -8.73 -11.81
N HIS A 96 0.72 -9.33 -12.91
CA HIS A 96 0.42 -10.72 -13.23
C HIS A 96 0.94 -11.68 -12.15
N ILE A 97 2.22 -11.60 -11.77
CA ILE A 97 2.84 -12.49 -10.78
C ILE A 97 2.19 -12.35 -9.40
N THR A 98 1.77 -11.15 -9.03
CA THR A 98 1.20 -10.86 -7.71
C THR A 98 -0.31 -11.09 -7.64
N GLY A 99 -0.98 -11.47 -8.75
CA GLY A 99 -2.42 -11.67 -8.83
C GLY A 99 -3.24 -10.37 -8.85
N MET A 100 -2.59 -9.21 -8.97
CA MET A 100 -3.31 -7.91 -9.01
C MET A 100 -4.10 -7.73 -10.30
N GLU A 101 -3.70 -8.39 -11.39
CA GLU A 101 -4.42 -8.38 -12.67
C GLU A 101 -5.81 -8.99 -12.52
N GLU A 102 -5.90 -10.17 -11.88
CA GLU A 102 -7.17 -10.85 -11.60
C GLU A 102 -8.01 -10.06 -10.59
N ALA A 103 -7.38 -9.54 -9.52
CA ALA A 103 -8.06 -8.73 -8.53
C ALA A 103 -8.69 -7.45 -9.12
N ALA A 104 -8.00 -6.79 -10.04
CA ALA A 104 -8.54 -5.63 -10.76
C ALA A 104 -9.71 -6.03 -11.67
N GLN A 105 -9.56 -7.11 -12.42
CA GLN A 105 -10.59 -7.60 -13.33
C GLN A 105 -11.88 -7.99 -12.58
N HIS A 106 -11.77 -8.70 -11.46
CA HIS A 106 -12.94 -9.16 -10.69
C HIS A 106 -13.65 -8.01 -9.97
N SER A 107 -12.90 -7.05 -9.44
CA SER A 107 -13.46 -5.92 -8.69
C SER A 107 -13.97 -4.77 -9.57
N GLY A 108 -13.62 -4.75 -10.86
CA GLY A 108 -13.92 -3.61 -11.75
C GLY A 108 -12.97 -2.41 -11.55
N ALA A 109 -11.86 -2.58 -10.85
CA ALA A 109 -10.82 -1.58 -10.71
C ALA A 109 -9.86 -1.58 -11.91
N GLU A 110 -9.09 -0.50 -12.07
CA GLU A 110 -8.05 -0.40 -13.09
C GLU A 110 -6.66 -0.60 -12.49
N LEU A 111 -5.71 -1.10 -13.28
CA LEU A 111 -4.30 -1.16 -12.92
C LEU A 111 -3.56 0.08 -13.42
N SER A 112 -2.81 0.75 -12.56
CA SER A 112 -1.94 1.83 -13.00
C SER A 112 -0.76 1.29 -13.81
N LEU A 113 -0.71 1.61 -15.09
CA LEU A 113 0.42 1.38 -15.97
C LEU A 113 1.16 2.69 -16.30
N ASP A 114 0.71 3.80 -15.73
CA ASP A 114 1.37 5.09 -15.89
C ASP A 114 2.71 5.10 -15.12
N THR A 115 3.75 5.46 -15.83
CA THR A 115 5.12 5.60 -15.29
C THR A 115 5.59 7.04 -15.26
N GLY A 116 4.69 7.99 -15.50
CA GLY A 116 4.94 9.41 -15.36
C GLY A 116 5.25 9.81 -13.93
N THR A 117 6.01 10.89 -13.80
CA THR A 117 6.43 11.43 -12.51
C THR A 117 6.15 12.93 -12.44
N VAL A 118 5.96 13.43 -11.23
CA VAL A 118 5.75 14.84 -10.93
C VAL A 118 6.71 15.23 -9.80
N GLU A 119 7.42 16.34 -9.97
CA GLU A 119 8.12 16.98 -8.87
C GLU A 119 7.15 17.83 -8.08
N LYS A 120 7.14 17.65 -6.77
CA LYS A 120 6.29 18.36 -5.82
C LYS A 120 7.13 19.04 -4.77
N ASP A 121 6.95 20.35 -4.60
CA ASP A 121 7.53 21.08 -3.49
C ASP A 121 6.97 20.57 -2.15
N ASN A 122 7.83 20.42 -1.17
CA ASN A 122 7.52 19.98 0.19
C ASN A 122 8.21 20.87 1.23
N PRO A 123 7.86 22.17 1.27
CA PRO A 123 8.55 23.14 2.13
C PRO A 123 8.53 22.76 3.60
N GLU A 124 7.46 22.11 4.08
CA GLU A 124 7.29 21.62 5.44
C GLU A 124 8.04 20.31 5.73
N GLY A 125 8.52 19.61 4.70
CA GLY A 125 9.29 18.39 4.87
C GLY A 125 10.52 18.62 5.73
N ARG A 126 10.82 17.72 6.64
CA ARG A 126 12.00 17.81 7.50
C ARG A 126 13.29 17.64 6.71
N LEU A 127 13.35 16.64 5.86
CA LEU A 127 14.52 16.25 5.09
C LEU A 127 14.35 16.47 3.59
N LEU A 128 13.18 16.11 3.05
CA LEU A 128 12.87 16.18 1.63
C LEU A 128 12.08 17.44 1.31
N LYS A 129 12.76 18.48 0.83
CA LYS A 129 12.13 19.75 0.44
C LYS A 129 11.47 19.71 -0.94
N THR A 130 11.83 18.73 -1.75
CA THR A 130 11.21 18.40 -3.04
C THR A 130 11.07 16.88 -3.12
N LEU A 131 9.94 16.41 -3.66
CA LEU A 131 9.62 15.00 -3.80
C LEU A 131 9.34 14.68 -5.27
N THR A 132 9.99 13.65 -5.80
CA THR A 132 9.57 13.05 -7.06
C THR A 132 8.54 11.97 -6.77
N LEU A 133 7.29 12.20 -7.14
CA LEU A 133 6.18 11.26 -6.95
C LEU A 133 5.71 10.69 -8.29
N THR A 134 5.18 9.48 -8.25
CA THR A 134 4.50 8.90 -9.43
C THR A 134 3.20 9.66 -9.71
N ARG A 135 2.85 9.80 -10.99
CA ARG A 135 1.67 10.53 -11.43
C ARG A 135 0.38 9.93 -10.87
N MET A 136 0.29 8.60 -10.75
CA MET A 136 -0.87 7.93 -10.15
C MET A 136 -1.20 8.43 -8.73
N VAL A 137 -0.18 8.85 -7.96
CA VAL A 137 -0.35 9.40 -6.61
C VAL A 137 -0.85 10.84 -6.64
N THR A 138 -0.37 11.64 -7.60
CA THR A 138 -0.70 13.07 -7.68
C THR A 138 -2.02 13.35 -8.39
N GLU A 139 -2.52 12.41 -9.19
CA GLU A 139 -3.79 12.53 -9.93
C GLU A 139 -4.98 11.87 -9.21
N ALA A 140 -4.75 11.12 -8.14
CA ALA A 140 -5.81 10.57 -7.32
C ALA A 140 -6.43 11.64 -6.41
N ASP A 141 -7.77 11.64 -6.30
CA ASP A 141 -8.48 12.50 -5.34
C ASP A 141 -8.24 12.01 -3.90
N LYS A 142 -8.17 10.69 -3.74
CA LYS A 142 -7.92 10.03 -2.44
C LYS A 142 -6.93 8.88 -2.59
N ILE A 143 -6.11 8.70 -1.56
CA ILE A 143 -5.14 7.60 -1.48
C ILE A 143 -5.50 6.75 -0.27
N ILE A 144 -5.58 5.43 -0.48
CA ILE A 144 -5.66 4.42 0.56
C ILE A 144 -4.37 3.60 0.53
N SER A 145 -3.65 3.55 1.66
CA SER A 145 -2.47 2.70 1.80
C SER A 145 -2.89 1.26 2.14
N VAL A 146 -2.63 0.30 1.24
CA VAL A 146 -2.93 -1.11 1.47
C VAL A 146 -1.62 -1.87 1.64
N CYS A 147 -1.16 -1.94 2.88
CA CYS A 147 0.17 -2.45 3.22
C CYS A 147 0.16 -3.95 3.58
N LYS A 148 1.36 -4.49 3.75
CA LYS A 148 1.62 -5.87 4.19
C LYS A 148 2.40 -5.83 5.49
N LEU A 149 1.97 -6.61 6.48
CA LEU A 149 2.72 -6.78 7.73
C LEU A 149 3.96 -7.64 7.47
N LYS A 150 5.14 -7.04 7.56
CA LYS A 150 6.40 -7.75 7.33
C LYS A 150 7.62 -7.07 7.93
N THR A 151 8.65 -7.85 8.20
CA THR A 151 9.98 -7.37 8.61
C THR A 151 10.70 -6.64 7.48
N HIS A 152 11.72 -5.87 7.82
CA HIS A 152 12.57 -5.16 6.88
C HIS A 152 14.00 -5.00 7.43
N GLY A 153 15.00 -5.34 6.62
CA GLY A 153 16.40 -5.32 7.06
C GLY A 153 16.88 -3.97 7.61
N MET A 154 16.61 -2.84 6.91
CA MET A 154 17.03 -1.51 7.33
C MET A 154 16.09 -0.88 8.37
N MET A 155 14.78 -1.01 8.18
CA MET A 155 13.76 -0.30 8.98
C MET A 155 13.09 -1.20 10.02
N THR A 156 13.58 -2.40 10.24
CA THR A 156 13.04 -3.44 11.11
C THR A 156 11.65 -3.92 10.67
N TYR A 157 10.78 -3.00 10.26
CA TYR A 157 9.38 -3.21 10.00
C TYR A 157 8.92 -2.53 8.69
N THR A 158 7.96 -3.13 8.01
CA THR A 158 7.21 -2.55 6.90
C THR A 158 5.73 -2.53 7.26
N GLY A 159 5.14 -1.35 7.30
CA GLY A 159 3.73 -1.12 7.60
C GLY A 159 3.13 -0.03 6.72
N ALA A 160 2.15 0.69 7.25
CA ALA A 160 1.37 1.69 6.52
C ALA A 160 2.21 2.90 6.08
N VAL A 161 3.03 3.44 6.99
CA VAL A 161 3.90 4.60 6.68
C VAL A 161 4.92 4.23 5.62
N LYS A 162 5.67 3.13 5.83
CA LYS A 162 6.72 2.72 4.89
C LYS A 162 6.16 2.26 3.54
N ASN A 163 4.92 1.77 3.47
CA ASN A 163 4.27 1.43 2.21
C ASN A 163 4.23 2.61 1.24
N LEU A 164 4.10 3.83 1.75
CA LEU A 164 4.04 5.05 0.94
C LEU A 164 5.37 5.39 0.23
N PHE A 165 6.48 4.75 0.60
CA PHE A 165 7.70 4.82 -0.21
C PHE A 165 7.47 4.32 -1.66
N GLY A 166 6.43 3.51 -1.90
CA GLY A 166 5.97 3.15 -3.23
C GLY A 166 5.35 4.29 -4.05
N ALA A 167 5.09 5.46 -3.45
CA ALA A 167 4.72 6.67 -4.17
C ALA A 167 5.91 7.30 -4.94
N VAL A 168 7.14 7.00 -4.50
CA VAL A 168 8.37 7.41 -5.19
C VAL A 168 8.66 6.43 -6.34
N PRO A 169 9.09 6.88 -7.53
CA PRO A 169 9.43 6.00 -8.65
C PRO A 169 10.51 4.99 -8.29
N GLY A 170 10.38 3.76 -8.78
CA GLY A 170 11.32 2.66 -8.49
C GLY A 170 12.78 2.98 -8.81
N THR A 171 13.03 3.76 -9.85
CA THR A 171 14.35 4.22 -10.27
C THR A 171 15.01 5.17 -9.26
N VAL A 172 14.22 6.02 -8.60
CA VAL A 172 14.69 7.03 -7.63
C VAL A 172 14.93 6.42 -6.24
N LYS A 173 14.32 5.28 -5.93
CA LYS A 173 14.44 4.63 -4.59
C LYS A 173 15.88 4.25 -4.23
N ALA A 174 16.67 3.82 -5.22
CA ALA A 174 18.07 3.48 -4.98
C ALA A 174 18.89 4.72 -4.57
N GLU A 175 18.61 5.87 -5.18
CA GLU A 175 19.22 7.14 -4.81
C GLU A 175 18.90 7.52 -3.36
N TYR A 176 17.64 7.36 -2.92
CA TYR A 176 17.24 7.64 -1.55
C TYR A 176 17.99 6.77 -0.54
N HIS A 177 18.15 5.47 -0.82
CA HIS A 177 18.93 4.57 0.03
C HIS A 177 20.43 4.97 0.10
N MET A 178 21.01 5.45 -1.01
CA MET A 178 22.39 5.91 -1.01
C MET A 178 22.58 7.25 -0.29
N ARG A 179 21.65 8.17 -0.46
CA ARG A 179 21.70 9.51 0.18
C ARG A 179 21.40 9.48 1.69
N MET A 180 20.63 8.48 2.13
CA MET A 180 20.16 8.35 3.51
C MET A 180 20.55 6.97 4.08
N PRO A 181 21.86 6.71 4.29
CA PRO A 181 22.32 5.41 4.78
C PRO A 181 21.97 5.15 6.24
N ARG A 182 21.72 6.22 7.04
CA ARG A 182 21.27 6.07 8.43
C ARG A 182 19.76 5.82 8.45
N TRP A 183 19.33 4.84 9.25
CA TRP A 183 17.91 4.50 9.37
C TRP A 183 17.07 5.67 9.90
N THR A 184 17.63 6.55 10.73
CA THR A 184 16.95 7.76 11.23
C THR A 184 16.60 8.74 10.11
N ASP A 185 17.58 9.01 9.22
CA ASP A 185 17.36 9.95 8.09
C ASP A 185 16.36 9.34 7.10
N PHE A 186 16.45 8.03 6.87
CA PHE A 186 15.50 7.34 6.02
C PHE A 186 14.09 7.33 6.63
N ALA A 187 13.97 7.23 7.96
CA ALA A 187 12.67 7.36 8.65
C ALA A 187 12.09 8.77 8.49
N ASP A 188 12.89 9.82 8.64
CA ASP A 188 12.45 11.20 8.41
C ASP A 188 11.96 11.39 6.95
N ALA A 189 12.66 10.82 5.96
CA ALA A 189 12.24 10.86 4.58
C ALA A 189 10.91 10.10 4.36
N LEU A 190 10.68 8.98 5.02
CA LEU A 190 9.41 8.25 4.96
C LEU A 190 8.26 9.07 5.55
N LEU A 191 8.50 9.79 6.64
CA LEU A 191 7.51 10.69 7.24
C LEU A 191 7.20 11.88 6.34
N ASP A 192 8.20 12.45 5.65
CA ASP A 192 8.00 13.51 4.66
C ASP A 192 7.12 13.02 3.49
N ILE A 193 7.36 11.80 2.99
CA ILE A 193 6.55 11.19 1.93
C ILE A 193 5.12 10.93 2.42
N TRP A 194 4.94 10.40 3.62
CA TRP A 194 3.63 10.20 4.23
C TRP A 194 2.86 11.52 4.35
N ALA A 195 3.48 12.56 4.89
CA ALA A 195 2.88 13.88 5.04
C ALA A 195 2.49 14.51 3.69
N ALA A 196 3.28 14.27 2.63
CA ALA A 196 3.01 14.78 1.30
C ALA A 196 1.93 14.00 0.53
N THR A 197 1.79 12.69 0.78
CA THR A 197 0.80 11.81 0.13
C THR A 197 -0.55 11.78 0.81
N LYS A 198 -0.60 12.00 2.13
CA LYS A 198 -1.81 12.14 2.96
C LYS A 198 -2.85 11.05 2.69
N PRO A 199 -2.55 9.76 2.88
CA PRO A 199 -3.55 8.72 2.73
C PRO A 199 -4.71 8.97 3.71
N VAL A 200 -5.94 8.83 3.22
CA VAL A 200 -7.15 9.03 4.06
C VAL A 200 -7.41 7.84 4.97
N LEU A 201 -7.01 6.65 4.52
CA LEU A 201 -7.10 5.39 5.27
C LEU A 201 -5.88 4.52 4.97
N SER A 202 -5.55 3.67 5.92
CA SER A 202 -4.57 2.60 5.76
C SER A 202 -5.19 1.27 6.17
N PHE A 203 -5.04 0.26 5.32
CA PHE A 203 -5.43 -1.13 5.58
C PHE A 203 -4.20 -2.02 5.57
N MET A 204 -4.11 -2.92 6.53
CA MET A 204 -2.97 -3.82 6.67
C MET A 204 -3.39 -5.28 6.55
N ASP A 205 -2.82 -5.95 5.57
CA ASP A 205 -2.90 -7.39 5.43
C ASP A 205 -1.90 -8.06 6.40
N ALA A 206 -2.44 -8.63 7.45
CA ALA A 206 -1.77 -9.42 8.46
C ALA A 206 -2.36 -10.85 8.58
N VAL A 207 -3.09 -11.35 7.59
CA VAL A 207 -3.55 -12.74 7.60
C VAL A 207 -2.34 -13.68 7.57
N VAL A 208 -1.44 -13.47 6.62
CA VAL A 208 -0.11 -14.10 6.60
C VAL A 208 0.93 -12.99 6.47
N GLY A 209 1.65 -12.69 7.52
CA GLY A 209 2.77 -11.73 7.51
C GLY A 209 4.08 -12.39 7.05
N MET A 210 5.16 -11.62 7.07
CA MET A 210 6.52 -12.13 6.80
C MET A 210 7.43 -11.80 7.98
N GLU A 211 8.19 -12.79 8.45
CA GLU A 211 9.22 -12.62 9.48
C GLU A 211 10.62 -12.92 8.93
N GLY A 212 11.67 -12.60 9.69
CA GLY A 212 13.06 -12.89 9.34
C GLY A 212 13.63 -11.91 8.31
N ASN A 213 14.20 -12.41 7.22
CA ASN A 213 14.96 -11.62 6.24
C ASN A 213 14.04 -10.88 5.22
N GLY A 214 13.13 -10.03 5.75
CA GLY A 214 12.29 -9.16 4.91
C GLY A 214 13.09 -8.04 4.22
N PRO A 215 12.51 -7.37 3.22
CA PRO A 215 11.10 -7.36 2.86
C PRO A 215 10.68 -8.40 1.79
N THR A 216 11.60 -9.25 1.29
CA THR A 216 11.33 -10.16 0.15
C THR A 216 11.77 -11.60 0.34
N ASN A 217 12.67 -11.85 1.27
CA ASN A 217 13.33 -13.16 1.47
C ASN A 217 13.11 -13.72 2.88
N GLY A 218 12.11 -13.21 3.60
CA GLY A 218 11.70 -13.75 4.88
C GLY A 218 10.81 -14.99 4.73
N THR A 219 10.30 -15.46 5.86
CA THR A 219 9.41 -16.62 5.95
C THR A 219 7.98 -16.19 6.18
N PRO A 220 6.99 -16.70 5.43
CA PRO A 220 5.58 -16.46 5.71
C PRO A 220 5.20 -16.95 7.11
N ARG A 221 4.49 -16.13 7.85
CA ARG A 221 3.97 -16.45 9.18
C ARG A 221 2.50 -16.14 9.27
N ARG A 222 1.69 -17.12 9.64
CA ARG A 222 0.26 -16.92 9.89
C ARG A 222 0.09 -16.09 11.17
N ILE A 223 -0.63 -14.96 11.04
CA ILE A 223 -1.02 -14.08 12.14
C ILE A 223 -2.53 -14.12 12.30
N GLY A 224 -3.26 -14.16 11.19
CA GLY A 224 -4.71 -14.34 11.19
C GLY A 224 -5.48 -13.06 11.51
N ALA A 225 -4.99 -11.91 11.10
CA ALA A 225 -5.64 -10.62 11.35
C ALA A 225 -5.63 -9.71 10.13
N VAL A 226 -6.55 -8.75 10.12
CA VAL A 226 -6.54 -7.56 9.26
C VAL A 226 -6.73 -6.33 10.12
N LEU A 227 -6.10 -5.23 9.74
CA LEU A 227 -6.16 -3.99 10.52
C LEU A 227 -6.48 -2.81 9.62
N ALA A 228 -7.11 -1.77 10.18
CA ALA A 228 -7.33 -0.51 9.48
C ALA A 228 -7.33 0.71 10.41
N SER A 229 -6.91 1.85 9.89
CA SER A 229 -6.95 3.14 10.59
C SER A 229 -6.87 4.31 9.63
N ALA A 230 -7.41 5.45 10.03
CA ALA A 230 -7.13 6.74 9.40
C ALA A 230 -5.76 7.31 9.83
N ASP A 231 -5.18 6.79 10.91
CA ASP A 231 -3.85 7.14 11.40
C ASP A 231 -2.86 6.01 11.05
N ALA A 232 -2.04 6.23 10.01
CA ALA A 232 -1.06 5.26 9.56
C ALA A 232 0.00 4.94 10.61
N ALA A 233 0.43 5.93 11.40
CA ALA A 233 1.41 5.73 12.47
C ALA A 233 0.79 4.94 13.64
N GLY A 234 -0.45 5.27 14.03
CA GLY A 234 -1.21 4.51 15.02
C GLY A 234 -1.44 3.07 14.59
N LEU A 235 -1.71 2.82 13.29
CA LEU A 235 -1.82 1.48 12.73
C LEU A 235 -0.51 0.69 12.86
N ASP A 236 0.61 1.32 12.51
CA ASP A 236 1.94 0.71 12.60
C ASP A 236 2.38 0.42 14.04
N LEU A 237 1.93 1.22 15.01
CA LEU A 237 2.19 0.98 16.44
C LEU A 237 1.34 -0.16 17.03
N ALA A 238 0.16 -0.43 16.45
CA ALA A 238 -0.74 -1.48 16.91
C ALA A 238 -0.38 -2.87 16.35
N ALA A 239 0.36 -2.90 15.26
CA ALA A 239 0.72 -4.11 14.52
C ALA A 239 2.06 -4.70 14.98
#